data_800d0a60ddbf9bc9e48149cf89a06089
#
_entry.id   800d0a60ddbf9bc9e48149cf89a06089
#
_cell.length_a   1.000
_cell.length_b   1.000
_cell.length_c   1.000
_cell.angle_alpha   90.00
_cell.angle_beta   90.00
_cell.angle_gamma   90.00
#
_symmetry.space_group_name_H-M   'P 1'
#
loop_
_entity.id
_entity.type
_entity.pdbx_description
1 polymer ?
#
loop_
_entity_poly.entity_id
_entity_poly.type
_entity_poly.pdbx_seq_one_letter_code
_entity_poly.pdbx_strand_id
1 'polypeptide(L)'
;MFSRLNSHFVCPPAKAAVAAGLLLASAGAALAQSSVTLFGAVDLGVRHVKNSKGSLTSMNSGNNATSRWGLRGEEDLGGGLKTSFWLESTVAADTGVGGTGATFWDRRATLSLGSPRFQCNK
;
A
#
# COMPACT_ATOMS: atom_id res chain seq x y z
N MET A 1 38.14 -14.00 -64.27
CA MET A 1 36.70 -14.33 -64.29
C MET A 1 36.10 -13.84 -62.96
N PHE A 2 35.66 -12.58 -62.96
CA PHE A 2 35.17 -11.90 -61.72
C PHE A 2 33.65 -12.03 -61.65
N SER A 3 33.15 -12.76 -60.65
CA SER A 3 31.72 -12.85 -60.33
C SER A 3 31.32 -11.67 -59.45
N ARG A 4 30.42 -10.82 -59.94
CA ARG A 4 29.86 -9.68 -59.21
C ARG A 4 28.77 -10.21 -58.28
N LEU A 5 28.98 -10.04 -56.96
CA LEU A 5 27.93 -10.17 -55.95
C LEU A 5 27.02 -8.92 -55.98
N ASN A 6 25.82 -9.11 -56.42
CA ASN A 6 24.80 -8.05 -56.42
C ASN A 6 24.05 -8.11 -55.09
N SER A 7 24.43 -7.26 -54.13
CA SER A 7 23.69 -7.13 -52.88
C SER A 7 22.47 -6.21 -53.06
N HIS A 8 21.29 -6.82 -53.23
CA HIS A 8 20.05 -6.09 -53.20
C HIS A 8 19.74 -5.66 -51.77
N PHE A 9 19.97 -4.39 -51.46
CA PHE A 9 19.44 -3.75 -50.27
C PHE A 9 17.93 -3.62 -50.43
N VAL A 10 17.16 -4.48 -49.77
CA VAL A 10 15.70 -4.36 -49.70
C VAL A 10 15.41 -3.34 -48.57
N CYS A 11 15.04 -2.15 -49.00
CA CYS A 11 14.54 -1.11 -48.07
C CYS A 11 13.14 -1.52 -47.57
N PRO A 12 12.87 -1.67 -46.27
CA PRO A 12 11.54 -2.01 -45.80
C PRO A 12 10.58 -0.84 -46.09
N PRO A 13 9.34 -1.12 -46.49
CA PRO A 13 8.39 -0.05 -46.81
C PRO A 13 8.09 0.78 -45.58
N ALA A 14 8.16 2.10 -45.73
CA ALA A 14 7.98 3.11 -44.65
C ALA A 14 6.66 2.92 -43.84
N LYS A 15 5.69 2.23 -44.40
CA LYS A 15 4.41 1.86 -43.77
C LYS A 15 4.58 0.86 -42.59
N ALA A 16 5.58 -0.03 -42.65
CA ALA A 16 5.85 -0.99 -41.58
C ALA A 16 6.50 -0.33 -40.33
N ALA A 17 7.34 0.68 -40.55
CA ALA A 17 7.96 1.43 -39.44
C ALA A 17 6.95 2.28 -38.64
N VAL A 18 5.94 2.84 -39.34
CA VAL A 18 4.87 3.64 -38.69
C VAL A 18 3.95 2.74 -37.85
N ALA A 19 3.61 1.54 -38.34
CA ALA A 19 2.79 0.59 -37.57
C ALA A 19 3.48 0.07 -36.31
N ALA A 20 4.79 -0.17 -36.34
CA ALA A 20 5.57 -0.57 -35.16
C ALA A 20 5.67 0.55 -34.13
N GLY A 21 5.78 1.81 -34.56
CA GLY A 21 5.80 2.98 -33.67
C GLY A 21 4.49 3.22 -32.93
N LEU A 22 3.34 2.99 -33.56
CA LEU A 22 2.01 3.13 -32.96
C LEU A 22 1.71 2.02 -31.92
N LEU A 23 2.24 0.80 -32.10
CA LEU A 23 2.09 -0.29 -31.13
C LEU A 23 2.93 -0.07 -29.86
N LEU A 24 4.08 0.59 -29.95
CA LEU A 24 4.88 0.95 -28.79
C LEU A 24 4.31 2.13 -27.99
N ALA A 25 3.58 3.04 -28.63
CA ALA A 25 2.93 4.17 -27.97
C ALA A 25 1.70 3.77 -27.13
N SER A 26 1.07 2.63 -27.42
CA SER A 26 -0.08 2.12 -26.65
C SER A 26 0.29 1.30 -25.41
N ALA A 27 1.57 0.98 -25.19
CA ALA A 27 2.07 0.35 -23.97
C ALA A 27 2.26 1.34 -22.79
N GLY A 28 1.93 2.63 -23.00
CA GLY A 28 2.07 3.66 -22.00
C GLY A 28 0.83 3.83 -21.15
N ALA A 29 1.01 3.57 -19.86
CA ALA A 29 0.20 4.06 -18.75
C ALA A 29 -1.05 3.25 -18.37
N ALA A 30 -0.90 1.97 -18.05
CA ALA A 30 -1.61 1.48 -16.88
C ALA A 30 -0.92 2.12 -15.65
N LEU A 31 -1.22 3.38 -15.36
CA LEU A 31 -0.92 3.97 -14.07
C LEU A 31 -1.85 3.27 -13.07
N ALA A 32 -1.40 2.15 -12.51
CA ALA A 32 -2.00 1.61 -11.32
C ALA A 32 -1.90 2.71 -10.27
N GLN A 33 -3.02 3.35 -9.95
CA GLN A 33 -3.08 4.32 -8.85
C GLN A 33 -3.04 3.55 -7.55
N SER A 34 -1.84 3.19 -7.12
CA SER A 34 -1.60 2.67 -5.79
C SER A 34 -1.78 3.81 -4.79
N SER A 35 -2.68 3.65 -3.84
CA SER A 35 -2.82 4.60 -2.74
C SER A 35 -2.44 3.94 -1.43
N VAL A 36 -1.46 4.52 -0.73
CA VAL A 36 -1.12 4.11 0.63
C VAL A 36 -1.40 5.27 1.57
N THR A 37 -2.22 5.01 2.56
CA THR A 37 -2.59 5.98 3.59
C THR A 37 -2.03 5.53 4.94
N LEU A 38 -1.24 6.38 5.57
CA LEU A 38 -0.90 6.28 6.99
C LEU A 38 -2.04 6.88 7.80
N PHE A 39 -2.51 6.17 8.81
CA PHE A 39 -3.55 6.65 9.73
C PHE A 39 -3.22 6.24 11.16
N GLY A 40 -3.88 6.88 12.12
CA GLY A 40 -3.72 6.54 13.53
C GLY A 40 -4.42 7.51 14.46
N ALA A 41 -4.30 7.20 15.74
CA ALA A 41 -4.74 8.06 16.84
C ALA A 41 -3.77 7.90 18.00
N VAL A 42 -3.43 9.01 18.64
CA VAL A 42 -2.60 9.03 19.83
C VAL A 42 -3.44 9.62 20.97
N ASP A 43 -3.60 8.83 22.01
CA ASP A 43 -4.28 9.23 23.24
C ASP A 43 -3.27 9.17 24.39
N LEU A 44 -2.86 10.33 24.87
CA LEU A 44 -1.93 10.50 25.98
C LEU A 44 -2.58 11.36 27.06
N GLY A 45 -2.43 10.94 28.30
CA GLY A 45 -2.89 11.71 29.45
C GLY A 45 -1.88 11.72 30.60
N VAL A 46 -1.90 12.77 31.39
CA VAL A 46 -1.16 12.84 32.64
C VAL A 46 -2.09 12.49 33.78
N ARG A 47 -1.71 11.48 34.54
CA ARG A 47 -2.46 11.02 35.72
C ARG A 47 -1.69 11.39 37.00
N HIS A 48 -2.37 12.07 37.89
CA HIS A 48 -1.87 12.34 39.21
C HIS A 48 -2.68 11.58 40.25
N VAL A 49 -2.03 10.73 41.03
CA VAL A 49 -2.66 9.94 42.11
C VAL A 49 -2.00 10.30 43.41
N LYS A 50 -2.82 10.65 44.42
CA LYS A 50 -2.37 10.91 45.80
C LYS A 50 -3.04 9.90 46.73
N ASN A 51 -2.24 9.26 47.57
CA ASN A 51 -2.71 8.33 48.57
C ASN A 51 -1.95 8.55 49.91
N SER A 52 -2.27 7.76 50.92
CA SER A 52 -1.64 7.86 52.26
C SER A 52 -0.13 7.56 52.29
N LYS A 53 0.42 6.95 51.21
CA LYS A 53 1.83 6.59 51.07
C LYS A 53 2.62 7.59 50.22
N GLY A 54 1.94 8.56 49.57
CA GLY A 54 2.58 9.55 48.72
C GLY A 54 1.76 9.97 47.53
N SER A 55 2.39 10.69 46.61
CA SER A 55 1.79 11.07 45.32
C SER A 55 2.63 10.55 44.16
N LEU A 56 1.95 10.15 43.09
CA LEU A 56 2.56 9.70 41.84
C LEU A 56 1.95 10.48 40.68
N THR A 57 2.81 11.05 39.85
CA THR A 57 2.41 11.60 38.55
C THR A 57 2.99 10.73 37.45
N SER A 58 2.14 10.25 36.57
CA SER A 58 2.53 9.40 35.42
C SER A 58 1.88 9.87 34.15
N MET A 59 2.58 9.69 33.02
CA MET A 59 1.99 9.77 31.71
C MET A 59 1.47 8.38 31.33
N ASN A 60 0.28 8.33 30.76
CA ASN A 60 -0.37 7.09 30.37
C ASN A 60 -0.93 7.19 28.96
N SER A 61 -0.77 6.13 28.18
CA SER A 61 -1.37 5.98 26.88
C SER A 61 -2.73 5.27 26.98
N GLY A 62 -3.68 5.65 26.11
CA GLY A 62 -4.94 4.94 25.97
C GLY A 62 -5.94 5.20 27.12
N ASN A 63 -6.07 6.43 27.58
CA ASN A 63 -6.99 6.77 28.67
C ASN A 63 -8.46 6.79 28.23
N ASN A 64 -8.72 7.25 27.03
CA ASN A 64 -10.06 7.33 26.43
C ASN A 64 -10.19 6.40 25.23
N ALA A 65 -9.15 6.32 24.39
CA ALA A 65 -9.09 5.45 23.21
C ALA A 65 -7.72 4.82 23.08
N THR A 66 -7.64 3.58 22.63
CA THR A 66 -6.36 2.92 22.39
C THR A 66 -5.55 3.67 21.36
N SER A 67 -4.33 4.11 21.73
CA SER A 67 -3.37 4.67 20.79
C SER A 67 -2.96 3.60 19.78
N ARG A 68 -3.01 3.97 18.50
CA ARG A 68 -2.79 3.05 17.39
C ARG A 68 -2.31 3.77 16.15
N TRP A 69 -1.68 3.05 15.27
CA TRP A 69 -1.33 3.50 13.94
C TRP A 69 -1.45 2.37 12.94
N GLY A 70 -1.51 2.70 11.68
CA GLY A 70 -1.63 1.70 10.64
C GLY A 70 -1.43 2.25 9.25
N LEU A 71 -1.36 1.31 8.32
CA LEU A 71 -1.28 1.54 6.88
C LEU A 71 -2.45 0.85 6.22
N ARG A 72 -3.06 1.52 5.27
CA ARG A 72 -4.05 0.92 4.37
C ARG A 72 -3.80 1.37 2.95
N GLY A 73 -4.10 0.53 2.00
CA GLY A 73 -3.94 0.86 0.60
C GLY A 73 -4.87 0.06 -0.28
N GLU A 74 -5.08 0.58 -1.48
CA GLU A 74 -5.83 -0.08 -2.54
C GLU A 74 -5.05 0.06 -3.85
N GLU A 75 -5.07 -0.99 -4.66
CA GLU A 75 -4.47 -1.02 -5.99
C GLU A 75 -5.44 -1.66 -6.97
N ASP A 76 -5.60 -1.02 -8.12
CA ASP A 76 -6.35 -1.56 -9.25
C ASP A 76 -5.40 -2.41 -10.10
N LEU A 77 -5.70 -3.71 -10.18
CA LEU A 77 -4.91 -4.67 -10.95
C LEU A 77 -5.37 -4.77 -12.41
N GLY A 78 -6.34 -3.96 -12.81
CA GLY A 78 -6.95 -3.98 -14.13
C GLY A 78 -8.03 -5.06 -14.29
N GLY A 79 -8.83 -4.95 -15.35
CA GLY A 79 -9.92 -5.90 -15.62
C GLY A 79 -11.03 -5.91 -14.55
N GLY A 80 -11.11 -4.89 -13.71
CA GLY A 80 -12.01 -4.82 -12.57
C GLY A 80 -11.53 -5.57 -11.34
N LEU A 81 -10.30 -6.07 -11.32
CA LEU A 81 -9.70 -6.72 -10.18
C LEU A 81 -8.99 -5.68 -9.31
N LYS A 82 -9.29 -5.67 -8.01
CA LYS A 82 -8.69 -4.77 -7.04
C LYS A 82 -8.10 -5.55 -5.87
N THR A 83 -6.98 -5.09 -5.38
CA THR A 83 -6.41 -5.57 -4.12
C THR A 83 -6.37 -4.46 -3.10
N SER A 84 -6.56 -4.79 -1.83
CA SER A 84 -6.42 -3.85 -0.73
C SER A 84 -5.80 -4.51 0.49
N PHE A 85 -5.07 -3.73 1.25
CA PHE A 85 -4.51 -4.17 2.51
C PHE A 85 -4.87 -3.21 3.65
N TRP A 86 -4.92 -3.76 4.86
CA TRP A 86 -5.08 -3.00 6.10
C TRP A 86 -4.22 -3.62 7.18
N LEU A 87 -3.27 -2.83 7.67
CA LEU A 87 -2.34 -3.19 8.73
C LEU A 87 -2.51 -2.18 9.87
N GLU A 88 -2.75 -2.64 11.10
CA GLU A 88 -2.98 -1.78 12.26
C GLU A 88 -2.34 -2.37 13.50
N SER A 89 -1.62 -1.54 14.22
CA SER A 89 -0.90 -1.89 15.45
C SER A 89 -1.28 -0.96 16.59
N THR A 90 -1.37 -1.51 17.78
CA THR A 90 -1.38 -0.74 19.04
C THR A 90 -0.04 -0.07 19.24
N VAL A 91 -0.03 1.10 19.87
CA VAL A 91 1.18 1.76 20.34
C VAL A 91 0.98 2.27 21.76
N ALA A 92 1.91 1.95 22.64
CA ALA A 92 2.00 2.60 23.94
C ALA A 92 2.76 3.92 23.75
N ALA A 93 2.01 4.99 23.50
CA ALA A 93 2.60 6.27 23.10
C ALA A 93 3.37 6.96 24.22
N ASP A 94 3.19 6.53 25.46
CA ASP A 94 3.92 6.94 26.66
C ASP A 94 5.32 6.30 26.77
N THR A 95 5.50 5.12 26.18
CA THR A 95 6.76 4.35 26.24
C THR A 95 7.40 4.11 24.89
N GLY A 96 6.64 4.28 23.80
CA GLY A 96 7.08 3.99 22.43
C GLY A 96 7.03 2.52 22.05
N VAL A 97 6.47 1.65 22.89
CA VAL A 97 6.32 0.23 22.58
C VAL A 97 5.20 0.03 21.57
N GLY A 98 5.47 -0.71 20.49
CA GLY A 98 4.48 -1.08 19.46
C GLY A 98 4.00 -2.52 19.60
N GLY A 99 2.73 -2.74 19.27
CA GLY A 99 2.10 -4.05 19.36
C GLY A 99 1.81 -4.52 20.77
N THR A 100 1.33 -5.75 20.88
CA THR A 100 1.09 -6.44 22.17
C THR A 100 2.02 -7.65 22.30
N GLY A 101 3.28 -7.41 22.66
CA GLY A 101 4.24 -8.49 22.84
C GLY A 101 4.72 -9.13 21.54
N ALA A 102 4.31 -10.37 21.24
CA ALA A 102 4.85 -11.14 20.12
C ALA A 102 4.29 -10.73 18.74
N THR A 103 3.22 -9.94 18.69
CA THR A 103 2.53 -9.60 17.44
C THR A 103 2.62 -8.10 17.17
N PHE A 104 3.30 -7.73 16.08
CA PHE A 104 3.42 -6.33 15.69
C PHE A 104 2.10 -5.75 15.16
N TRP A 105 1.42 -6.47 14.25
CA TRP A 105 0.09 -6.09 13.74
C TRP A 105 -1.01 -6.74 14.60
N ASP A 106 -1.06 -6.37 15.88
CA ASP A 106 -1.92 -6.99 16.89
C ASP A 106 -3.42 -6.63 16.75
N ARG A 107 -3.76 -5.61 15.98
CA ARG A 107 -5.14 -5.17 15.79
C ARG A 107 -5.74 -5.65 14.48
N ARG A 108 -5.00 -5.49 13.38
CA ARG A 108 -5.46 -5.93 12.06
C ARG A 108 -4.30 -6.17 11.12
N ALA A 109 -4.35 -7.30 10.43
CA ALA A 109 -3.48 -7.62 9.32
C ALA A 109 -4.32 -8.35 8.26
N THR A 110 -4.75 -7.63 7.24
CA THR A 110 -5.62 -8.18 6.19
C THR A 110 -5.12 -7.79 4.81
N LEU A 111 -5.20 -8.76 3.89
CA LEU A 111 -5.08 -8.58 2.46
C LEU A 111 -6.38 -9.04 1.84
N SER A 112 -6.94 -8.24 0.95
CA SER A 112 -8.21 -8.53 0.28
C SER A 112 -8.02 -8.45 -1.23
N LEU A 113 -8.69 -9.35 -1.94
CA LEU A 113 -8.79 -9.35 -3.39
C LEU A 113 -10.27 -9.27 -3.76
N GLY A 114 -10.64 -8.27 -4.55
CA GLY A 114 -12.02 -8.02 -4.95
C GLY A 114 -12.17 -7.95 -6.47
N SER A 115 -13.30 -8.44 -6.95
CA SER A 115 -13.71 -8.28 -8.33
C SER A 115 -15.23 -8.09 -8.38
N PRO A 116 -15.78 -7.30 -9.33
CA PRO A 116 -17.23 -7.19 -9.53
C PRO A 116 -17.93 -8.53 -9.73
N ARG A 117 -17.20 -9.55 -10.16
CA ARG A 117 -17.72 -10.91 -10.37
C ARG A 117 -17.92 -11.70 -9.06
N PHE A 118 -17.32 -11.24 -7.94
CA PHE A 118 -17.43 -11.88 -6.63
C PHE A 118 -18.32 -11.10 -5.66
N GLN A 119 -19.12 -10.15 -6.13
CA GLN A 119 -20.13 -9.54 -5.31
C GLN A 119 -21.26 -10.55 -5.06
N CYS A 120 -21.27 -11.14 -3.87
CA CYS A 120 -22.46 -11.84 -3.38
C CYS A 120 -23.56 -10.80 -3.18
N ASN A 121 -24.52 -10.74 -4.09
CA ASN A 121 -25.75 -9.99 -3.90
C ASN A 121 -26.51 -10.66 -2.74
N LYS A 122 -26.62 -9.96 -1.61
CA LYS A 122 -27.55 -10.29 -0.52
C LYS A 122 -28.90 -9.67 -0.81
#